data_2381398d3fcda11a7a808a641948af0f
#
_entry.id   2381398d3fcda11a7a808a641948af0f
#
_cell.length_a   1.000
_cell.length_b   1.000
_cell.length_c   1.000
_cell.angle_alpha   90.00
_cell.angle_beta   90.00
_cell.angle_gamma   90.00
#
_symmetry.space_group_name_H-M   'P 1'
#
loop_
_entity.id
_entity.type
_entity.pdbx_description
1 polymer ?
#
loop_
_entity_poly.entity_id
_entity_poly.type
_entity_poly.pdbx_seq_one_letter_code
_entity_poly.pdbx_strand_id
1 'polypeptide(L)'
;MEQGNEESFLEGRSRERTETTEGSPIMGTSTAYGGPGGDTPLVPSWLGDPPASPPANPDGAPDGTPPPDAVDPPSPPEKPPIPKVADPQRFSGARNNLTRFAGSGGSDRTNLGRAISRYVSTSSGGARQAAQRMGTSRSAGARLLGFLADANARGMREALREFNLDSMAGRPVSEVFIALADHICPGAGTVDEGIAREAYIETIIDLANEGLANLTAFTPEQMDTVFELYATHAIEARICNDIGTKVVTMPSDAQAAHRVEKQLRDFIRGGVSDALARVRENSPNLSHDRIQSFVDSVYESAFAILQSLGEAETDQ
;
A
#
# COMPACT_ATOMS: atom_id res chain seq x y z
N MET A 1 -6.48 69.89 12.06
CA MET A 1 -7.89 70.03 12.42
C MET A 1 -8.47 68.62 12.15
N GLU A 2 -8.83 67.91 13.02
CA GLU A 2 -9.22 67.70 14.42
C GLU A 2 -9.46 66.20 14.50
N GLN A 3 -8.77 65.42 15.29
CA GLN A 3 -8.95 65.16 16.72
C GLN A 3 -10.34 64.61 17.07
N GLY A 4 -10.29 63.51 17.70
CA GLY A 4 -11.08 63.11 18.83
C GLY A 4 -11.90 61.84 18.54
N ASN A 5 -12.02 60.87 19.33
CA ASN A 5 -11.92 60.54 20.73
C ASN A 5 -12.31 59.06 20.81
N GLU A 6 -11.58 58.18 21.45
CA GLU A 6 -11.70 57.75 22.86
C GLU A 6 -13.17 57.54 23.28
N GLU A 7 -13.59 56.55 23.92
CA GLU A 7 -13.17 55.67 25.03
C GLU A 7 -14.21 54.55 25.23
N SER A 8 -13.75 53.41 25.60
CA SER A 8 -14.03 52.64 26.82
C SER A 8 -15.48 52.38 27.19
N PHE A 9 -15.81 51.12 27.34
CA PHE A 9 -16.63 50.70 28.45
C PHE A 9 -16.15 49.31 28.98
N LEU A 10 -15.59 49.39 30.16
CA LEU A 10 -15.23 48.33 31.04
C LEU A 10 -16.44 47.86 31.84
N GLU A 11 -16.30 46.62 32.35
CA GLU A 11 -16.83 46.11 33.65
C GLU A 11 -18.23 45.53 33.69
N GLY A 12 -18.18 44.32 34.18
CA GLY A 12 -19.23 43.88 35.06
C GLY A 12 -19.32 42.37 35.34
N ARG A 13 -18.50 41.91 36.29
CA ARG A 13 -18.84 40.94 37.39
C ARG A 13 -19.30 39.55 36.99
N SER A 14 -18.59 38.61 37.42
CA SER A 14 -18.33 38.00 38.77
C SER A 14 -19.29 36.86 39.12
N ARG A 15 -18.65 35.73 39.40
CA ARG A 15 -18.93 34.72 40.43
C ARG A 15 -20.23 33.90 40.33
N GLU A 16 -20.01 32.63 40.18
CA GLU A 16 -20.18 31.58 41.24
C GLU A 16 -19.76 30.26 40.62
N ARG A 17 -18.81 29.60 41.08
CA ARG A 17 -18.49 28.66 42.12
C ARG A 17 -19.52 27.53 42.24
N THR A 18 -18.94 26.37 42.34
CA THR A 18 -19.38 25.02 42.73
C THR A 18 -19.79 24.17 41.53
N GLU A 19 -19.42 22.93 41.38
CA GLU A 19 -18.98 21.93 42.35
C GLU A 19 -18.17 20.84 41.66
N THR A 20 -17.18 20.34 42.33
CA THR A 20 -16.48 19.09 42.14
C THR A 20 -17.44 17.93 41.89
N THR A 21 -17.25 17.25 40.80
CA THR A 21 -17.60 15.83 40.73
C THR A 21 -16.39 15.07 40.19
N GLU A 22 -15.78 14.37 41.11
CA GLU A 22 -14.80 13.34 40.85
C GLU A 22 -15.42 12.33 39.87
N GLY A 23 -14.91 12.28 38.66
CA GLY A 23 -15.17 11.24 37.67
C GLY A 23 -13.93 10.38 37.52
N SER A 24 -13.96 9.22 38.13
CA SER A 24 -12.97 8.16 38.11
C SER A 24 -12.35 7.91 36.74
N PRO A 25 -11.05 7.55 36.67
CA PRO A 25 -10.46 7.08 35.44
C PRO A 25 -11.13 5.77 35.03
N ILE A 26 -11.66 5.72 33.84
CA ILE A 26 -12.12 4.49 33.22
C ILE A 26 -10.87 3.66 32.95
N MET A 27 -10.48 2.88 33.94
CA MET A 27 -9.63 1.73 33.71
C MET A 27 -10.41 0.78 32.79
N GLY A 28 -9.94 0.64 31.55
CA GLY A 28 -10.31 -0.46 30.71
C GLY A 28 -9.98 -1.77 31.42
N THR A 29 -10.94 -2.35 32.07
CA THR A 29 -10.87 -3.72 32.56
C THR A 29 -10.81 -4.61 31.32
N SER A 30 -9.64 -5.10 31.01
CA SER A 30 -9.44 -6.34 30.29
C SER A 30 -10.17 -7.41 31.14
N THR A 31 -11.42 -7.69 30.82
CA THR A 31 -12.11 -8.86 31.31
C THR A 31 -11.40 -10.07 30.74
N ALA A 32 -10.52 -10.66 31.55
CA ALA A 32 -10.10 -12.02 31.36
C ALA A 32 -11.38 -12.87 31.32
N TYR A 33 -11.67 -13.46 30.18
CA TYR A 33 -12.76 -14.40 30.00
C TYR A 33 -12.35 -15.68 30.74
N GLY A 34 -12.63 -15.74 32.04
CA GLY A 34 -12.57 -16.96 32.82
C GLY A 34 -13.82 -17.77 32.53
N GLY A 35 -13.81 -18.55 31.46
CA GLY A 35 -14.76 -19.63 31.26
C GLY A 35 -14.43 -20.79 32.20
N PRO A 36 -15.41 -21.61 32.63
CA PRO A 36 -15.16 -22.79 33.44
C PRO A 36 -14.26 -23.75 32.68
N GLY A 37 -13.26 -24.30 33.40
CA GLY A 37 -12.27 -25.20 32.84
C GLY A 37 -12.90 -26.37 32.09
N GLY A 38 -12.60 -26.42 30.81
CA GLY A 38 -12.82 -27.51 29.92
C GLY A 38 -11.78 -27.38 28.82
N ASP A 39 -11.00 -28.43 28.66
CA ASP A 39 -10.06 -28.58 27.53
C ASP A 39 -10.80 -28.45 26.22
N THR A 40 -11.02 -27.23 25.76
CA THR A 40 -11.50 -26.95 24.41
C THR A 40 -10.25 -26.80 23.56
N PRO A 41 -9.95 -27.74 22.65
CA PRO A 41 -8.83 -27.58 21.75
C PRO A 41 -9.06 -26.34 20.87
N LEU A 42 -8.05 -25.48 20.79
CA LEU A 42 -8.03 -24.30 19.92
C LEU A 42 -8.04 -24.62 18.41
N VAL A 43 -8.30 -25.87 18.06
CA VAL A 43 -8.44 -26.36 16.69
C VAL A 43 -9.92 -26.54 16.37
N PRO A 44 -10.40 -25.96 15.27
CA PRO A 44 -11.80 -26.14 14.84
C PRO A 44 -12.11 -27.63 14.64
N SER A 45 -13.32 -28.07 15.04
CA SER A 45 -13.78 -29.46 15.00
C SER A 45 -13.85 -30.08 13.60
N TRP A 46 -13.63 -29.31 12.53
CA TRP A 46 -13.54 -29.80 11.16
C TRP A 46 -12.11 -30.27 10.80
N LEU A 47 -11.12 -30.02 11.66
CA LEU A 47 -9.76 -30.55 11.55
C LEU A 47 -9.68 -31.87 12.35
N GLY A 48 -10.61 -32.77 12.10
CA GLY A 48 -10.67 -34.06 12.79
C GLY A 48 -9.41 -34.88 12.58
N ASP A 49 -9.03 -35.61 13.63
CA ASP A 49 -7.92 -36.58 13.59
C ASP A 49 -8.08 -37.53 12.41
N PRO A 50 -6.98 -37.88 11.74
CA PRO A 50 -7.04 -38.89 10.69
C PRO A 50 -7.56 -40.20 11.29
N PRO A 51 -8.42 -40.93 10.56
CA PRO A 51 -8.98 -42.19 11.06
C PRO A 51 -7.85 -43.15 11.46
N ALA A 52 -7.97 -43.71 12.67
CA ALA A 52 -7.04 -44.69 13.19
C ALA A 52 -6.92 -45.84 12.21
N SER A 53 -5.68 -46.24 11.94
CA SER A 53 -5.38 -47.41 11.13
C SER A 53 -6.06 -48.66 11.72
N PRO A 54 -6.69 -49.52 10.92
CA PRO A 54 -7.29 -50.75 11.40
C PRO A 54 -6.21 -51.67 12.00
N PRO A 55 -6.53 -52.44 13.05
CA PRO A 55 -5.59 -53.32 13.70
C PRO A 55 -5.12 -54.43 12.72
N ALA A 56 -3.83 -54.71 12.74
CA ALA A 56 -3.25 -55.82 11.99
C ALA A 56 -3.83 -57.15 12.48
N ASN A 57 -4.39 -57.94 11.58
CA ASN A 57 -4.82 -59.28 11.84
C ASN A 57 -3.58 -60.19 11.86
N PRO A 58 -3.35 -60.97 12.94
CA PRO A 58 -2.38 -62.06 12.90
C PRO A 58 -3.11 -63.33 12.46
N ASP A 59 -2.46 -64.07 11.55
CA ASP A 59 -2.69 -65.46 11.14
C ASP A 59 -3.27 -65.69 9.74
N GLY A 60 -2.41 -66.32 8.93
CA GLY A 60 -2.78 -66.98 7.71
C GLY A 60 -1.65 -67.02 6.69
N ALA A 61 -0.79 -68.07 6.80
CA ALA A 61 0.25 -68.39 5.84
C ALA A 61 -0.33 -69.00 4.54
N PRO A 62 0.48 -69.50 3.58
CA PRO A 62 0.54 -68.88 2.24
C PRO A 62 -0.10 -69.82 1.20
N ASP A 63 -0.65 -69.32 0.16
CA ASP A 63 -0.63 -70.08 -1.09
C ASP A 63 -0.50 -69.15 -2.31
N GLY A 64 0.41 -69.51 -3.17
CA GLY A 64 0.90 -68.71 -4.23
C GLY A 64 -0.05 -68.63 -5.45
N THR A 65 -0.06 -67.55 -6.08
CA THR A 65 -0.03 -67.33 -7.54
C THR A 65 -0.03 -65.80 -7.79
N PRO A 66 0.92 -65.21 -8.54
CA PRO A 66 0.85 -63.78 -8.84
C PRO A 66 -0.23 -63.55 -9.92
N PRO A 67 -1.16 -62.61 -9.71
CA PRO A 67 -2.01 -62.14 -10.77
C PRO A 67 -1.21 -61.16 -11.69
N PRO A 68 -1.49 -61.14 -12.98
CA PRO A 68 -0.87 -60.20 -13.90
C PRO A 68 -1.42 -58.81 -13.69
N ASP A 69 -0.57 -57.80 -13.88
CA ASP A 69 -0.87 -56.36 -13.95
C ASP A 69 -1.37 -55.69 -12.65
N ALA A 70 -0.46 -55.55 -11.68
CA ALA A 70 -0.67 -54.56 -10.64
C ALA A 70 -0.37 -53.15 -11.22
N VAL A 71 -1.44 -52.44 -11.56
CA VAL A 71 -1.36 -50.98 -11.72
C VAL A 71 -0.97 -50.41 -10.38
N ASP A 72 0.18 -49.73 -10.32
CA ASP A 72 0.61 -49.02 -9.12
C ASP A 72 -0.49 -48.16 -8.57
N PRO A 73 -0.79 -48.18 -7.26
CA PRO A 73 -1.78 -47.27 -6.68
C PRO A 73 -1.35 -45.84 -6.92
N PRO A 74 -2.28 -44.93 -7.28
CA PRO A 74 -1.97 -43.51 -7.50
C PRO A 74 -1.27 -42.96 -6.25
N SER A 75 -0.13 -42.33 -6.46
CA SER A 75 0.63 -41.64 -5.39
C SER A 75 -0.30 -40.73 -4.60
N PRO A 76 -0.19 -40.67 -3.25
CA PRO A 76 -0.99 -39.78 -2.45
C PRO A 76 -0.83 -38.36 -2.98
N PRO A 77 -1.90 -37.54 -3.03
CA PRO A 77 -1.81 -36.16 -3.48
C PRO A 77 -0.72 -35.45 -2.66
N GLU A 78 0.27 -34.89 -3.36
CA GLU A 78 1.30 -34.06 -2.72
C GLU A 78 0.63 -33.00 -1.87
N LYS A 79 0.94 -32.97 -0.58
CA LYS A 79 0.48 -31.91 0.30
C LYS A 79 0.92 -30.58 -0.31
N PRO A 80 0.00 -29.59 -0.45
CA PRO A 80 0.38 -28.28 -0.93
C PRO A 80 1.56 -27.76 -0.07
N PRO A 81 2.58 -27.15 -0.68
CA PRO A 81 3.74 -26.67 0.05
C PRO A 81 3.28 -25.69 1.13
N ILE A 82 3.65 -25.94 2.38
CA ILE A 82 3.38 -25.05 3.51
C ILE A 82 3.98 -23.70 3.15
N PRO A 83 3.21 -22.60 3.15
CA PRO A 83 3.75 -21.29 2.85
C PRO A 83 4.93 -21.01 3.78
N LYS A 84 6.11 -20.79 3.23
CA LYS A 84 7.27 -20.38 4.02
C LYS A 84 6.92 -19.10 4.75
N VAL A 85 6.84 -19.14 6.07
CA VAL A 85 6.68 -17.95 6.90
C VAL A 85 7.80 -17.00 6.54
N ALA A 86 7.45 -15.81 6.05
CA ALA A 86 8.45 -14.84 5.64
C ALA A 86 9.29 -14.44 6.87
N ASP A 87 10.61 -14.42 6.73
CA ASP A 87 11.52 -14.00 7.79
C ASP A 87 11.10 -12.62 8.33
N PRO A 88 10.73 -12.49 9.61
CA PRO A 88 10.31 -11.22 10.21
C PRO A 88 11.41 -10.15 10.19
N GLN A 89 12.67 -10.57 10.03
CA GLN A 89 13.81 -9.66 9.97
C GLN A 89 14.25 -9.30 8.54
N ARG A 90 13.58 -9.79 7.51
CA ARG A 90 13.96 -9.56 6.11
C ARG A 90 14.14 -8.08 5.73
N PHE A 91 13.45 -7.18 6.40
CA PHE A 91 13.55 -5.72 6.17
C PHE A 91 14.58 -5.01 7.06
N SER A 92 15.29 -5.71 7.96
CA SER A 92 16.22 -5.11 8.92
C SER A 92 17.34 -4.32 8.24
N GLY A 93 17.89 -4.83 7.15
CA GLY A 93 18.94 -4.16 6.38
C GLY A 93 18.46 -2.87 5.72
N ALA A 94 17.28 -2.86 5.12
CA ALA A 94 16.65 -1.67 4.56
C ALA A 94 16.34 -0.64 5.67
N ARG A 95 15.77 -1.10 6.78
CA ARG A 95 15.43 -0.27 7.96
C ARG A 95 16.65 0.43 8.54
N ASN A 96 17.75 -0.29 8.75
CA ASN A 96 18.95 0.28 9.32
C ASN A 96 19.53 1.41 8.45
N ASN A 97 19.52 1.26 7.12
CA ASN A 97 19.99 2.31 6.22
C ASN A 97 18.98 3.48 6.18
N LEU A 98 17.68 3.23 6.16
CA LEU A 98 16.69 4.30 6.21
C LEU A 98 16.77 5.10 7.53
N THR A 99 17.04 4.43 8.67
CA THR A 99 17.26 5.11 9.96
C THR A 99 18.50 6.01 9.92
N ARG A 100 19.59 5.57 9.28
CA ARG A 100 20.80 6.41 9.12
C ARG A 100 20.53 7.61 8.21
N PHE A 101 19.84 7.39 7.10
CA PHE A 101 19.41 8.47 6.22
C PHE A 101 18.52 9.48 6.95
N ALA A 102 17.49 9.02 7.69
CA ALA A 102 16.63 9.88 8.49
C ALA A 102 17.43 10.64 9.56
N GLY A 103 18.35 9.96 10.28
CA GLY A 103 19.23 10.57 11.29
C GLY A 103 20.15 11.65 10.74
N SER A 104 20.48 11.64 9.45
CA SER A 104 21.22 12.71 8.76
C SER A 104 20.36 13.92 8.37
N GLY A 105 19.06 13.90 8.68
CA GLY A 105 18.10 14.94 8.23
C GLY A 105 17.88 14.94 6.72
N GLY A 106 18.05 13.78 6.06
CA GLY A 106 17.84 13.61 4.63
C GLY A 106 19.06 13.92 3.75
N SER A 107 20.24 14.17 4.33
CA SER A 107 21.43 14.52 3.54
C SER A 107 22.24 13.32 3.05
N ASP A 108 22.12 12.17 3.69
CA ASP A 108 22.90 10.96 3.38
C ASP A 108 22.21 10.10 2.28
N ARG A 109 22.38 10.53 1.02
CA ARG A 109 21.82 9.86 -0.15
C ARG A 109 22.33 8.43 -0.32
N THR A 110 23.56 8.16 0.07
CA THR A 110 24.16 6.81 0.02
C THR A 110 23.36 5.83 0.89
N ASN A 111 22.97 6.23 2.11
CA ASN A 111 22.13 5.38 2.94
C ASN A 111 20.67 5.31 2.43
N LEU A 112 20.15 6.34 1.78
CA LEU A 112 18.86 6.25 1.07
C LEU A 112 18.92 5.20 -0.05
N GLY A 113 19.92 5.31 -0.93
CA GLY A 113 20.13 4.35 -2.03
C GLY A 113 20.27 2.92 -1.52
N ARG A 114 21.10 2.70 -0.47
CA ARG A 114 21.24 1.39 0.17
C ARG A 114 19.94 0.86 0.78
N ALA A 115 19.13 1.72 1.37
CA ALA A 115 17.84 1.32 1.93
C ALA A 115 16.91 0.78 0.84
N ILE A 116 16.77 1.51 -0.27
CA ILE A 116 15.88 1.17 -1.38
C ILE A 116 16.41 -0.06 -2.15
N SER A 117 17.70 -0.07 -2.50
CA SER A 117 18.30 -1.23 -3.18
C SER A 117 18.12 -2.52 -2.37
N ARG A 118 18.39 -2.50 -1.06
CA ARG A 118 18.19 -3.66 -0.19
C ARG A 118 16.73 -4.03 0.00
N TYR A 119 15.84 -3.04 0.03
CA TYR A 119 14.40 -3.30 0.07
C TYR A 119 13.96 -4.12 -1.15
N VAL A 120 14.40 -3.73 -2.34
CA VAL A 120 14.02 -4.42 -3.57
C VAL A 120 14.74 -5.76 -3.69
N SER A 121 16.07 -5.78 -3.62
CA SER A 121 16.88 -6.97 -3.91
C SER A 121 16.73 -8.07 -2.86
N THR A 122 17.06 -7.74 -1.60
CA THR A 122 17.16 -8.74 -0.53
C THR A 122 15.84 -8.96 0.19
N SER A 123 15.16 -7.86 0.55
CA SER A 123 13.96 -7.94 1.40
C SER A 123 12.71 -8.37 0.63
N SER A 124 12.57 -7.93 -0.62
CA SER A 124 11.42 -8.27 -1.46
C SER A 124 11.69 -9.47 -2.37
N GLY A 125 12.96 -9.82 -2.62
CA GLY A 125 13.34 -10.92 -3.51
C GLY A 125 13.47 -10.52 -4.98
N GLY A 126 13.76 -9.24 -5.25
CA GLY A 126 13.93 -8.65 -6.56
C GLY A 126 12.72 -7.82 -7.04
N ALA A 127 12.92 -7.05 -8.10
CA ALA A 127 11.95 -6.08 -8.63
C ALA A 127 10.59 -6.72 -8.96
N ARG A 128 10.59 -7.87 -9.62
CA ARG A 128 9.37 -8.60 -9.97
C ARG A 128 8.57 -9.01 -8.74
N GLN A 129 9.24 -9.52 -7.71
CA GLN A 129 8.58 -9.93 -6.47
C GLN A 129 8.05 -8.72 -5.70
N ALA A 130 8.82 -7.62 -5.68
CA ALA A 130 8.36 -6.36 -5.11
C ALA A 130 7.08 -5.86 -5.80
N ALA A 131 7.04 -5.85 -7.13
CA ALA A 131 5.86 -5.47 -7.90
C ALA A 131 4.67 -6.43 -7.66
N GLN A 132 4.89 -7.74 -7.58
CA GLN A 132 3.83 -8.71 -7.32
C GLN A 132 3.15 -8.49 -5.96
N ARG A 133 3.89 -8.04 -4.95
CA ARG A 133 3.35 -7.70 -3.63
C ARG A 133 2.47 -6.46 -3.61
N MET A 134 2.46 -5.69 -4.69
CA MET A 134 1.63 -4.50 -4.85
C MET A 134 0.32 -4.76 -5.63
N GLY A 135 -0.20 -5.98 -5.58
CA GLY A 135 -1.35 -6.40 -6.39
C GLY A 135 -2.55 -5.47 -6.29
N THR A 136 -2.94 -5.09 -5.07
CA THR A 136 -4.07 -4.19 -4.83
C THR A 136 -3.80 -2.77 -5.38
N SER A 137 -2.61 -2.21 -5.12
CA SER A 137 -2.23 -0.90 -5.64
C SER A 137 -2.16 -0.89 -7.17
N ARG A 138 -1.62 -1.94 -7.80
CA ARG A 138 -1.61 -2.08 -9.27
C ARG A 138 -3.01 -2.15 -9.85
N SER A 139 -3.90 -2.90 -9.23
CA SER A 139 -5.30 -2.99 -9.66
C SER A 139 -6.04 -1.66 -9.51
N ALA A 140 -5.79 -0.91 -8.43
CA ALA A 140 -6.35 0.43 -8.25
C ALA A 140 -5.76 1.43 -9.26
N GLY A 141 -4.44 1.38 -9.51
CA GLY A 141 -3.79 2.17 -10.57
C GLY A 141 -4.34 1.87 -11.96
N ALA A 142 -4.64 0.61 -12.26
CA ALA A 142 -5.26 0.24 -13.53
C ALA A 142 -6.69 0.79 -13.66
N ARG A 143 -7.50 0.76 -12.59
CA ARG A 143 -8.83 1.38 -12.59
C ARG A 143 -8.75 2.88 -12.76
N LEU A 144 -7.81 3.54 -12.06
CA LEU A 144 -7.57 4.97 -12.19
C LEU A 144 -7.19 5.33 -13.64
N LEU A 145 -6.20 4.65 -14.21
CA LEU A 145 -5.75 4.90 -15.58
C LEU A 145 -6.85 4.58 -16.61
N GLY A 146 -7.66 3.56 -16.36
CA GLY A 146 -8.85 3.23 -17.16
C GLY A 146 -9.87 4.35 -17.16
N PHE A 147 -10.22 4.88 -16.00
CA PHE A 147 -11.09 6.04 -15.88
C PHE A 147 -10.55 7.27 -16.62
N LEU A 148 -9.24 7.57 -16.47
CA LEU A 148 -8.61 8.68 -17.16
C LEU A 148 -8.64 8.52 -18.69
N ALA A 149 -8.39 7.30 -19.19
CA ALA A 149 -8.47 6.97 -20.60
C ALA A 149 -9.88 7.14 -21.15
N ASP A 150 -10.89 6.71 -20.41
CA ASP A 150 -12.29 6.89 -20.76
C ASP A 150 -12.70 8.37 -20.75
N ALA A 151 -12.26 9.13 -19.75
CA ALA A 151 -12.50 10.57 -19.67
C ALA A 151 -11.85 11.33 -20.83
N ASN A 152 -10.66 10.88 -21.28
CA ASN A 152 -10.00 11.43 -22.45
C ASN A 152 -10.75 11.08 -23.76
N ALA A 153 -11.17 9.83 -23.91
CA ALA A 153 -11.78 9.34 -25.15
C ALA A 153 -13.24 9.79 -25.34
N ARG A 154 -14.04 9.79 -24.28
CA ARG A 154 -15.50 10.01 -24.32
C ARG A 154 -15.95 11.28 -23.60
N GLY A 155 -15.02 11.94 -22.89
CA GLY A 155 -15.29 13.08 -22.03
C GLY A 155 -15.68 12.70 -20.60
N MET A 156 -15.40 13.62 -19.66
CA MET A 156 -15.58 13.43 -18.22
C MET A 156 -16.99 12.96 -17.83
N ARG A 157 -18.04 13.58 -18.41
CA ARG A 157 -19.43 13.26 -18.08
C ARG A 157 -19.79 11.82 -18.42
N GLU A 158 -19.34 11.34 -19.58
CA GLU A 158 -19.63 9.98 -20.03
C GLU A 158 -18.86 8.93 -19.22
N ALA A 159 -17.60 9.19 -18.90
CA ALA A 159 -16.80 8.35 -18.03
C ALA A 159 -17.41 8.25 -16.62
N LEU A 160 -17.91 9.34 -16.08
CA LEU A 160 -18.56 9.37 -14.75
C LEU A 160 -19.92 8.67 -14.71
N ARG A 161 -20.62 8.59 -15.85
CA ARG A 161 -21.93 7.91 -15.94
C ARG A 161 -21.84 6.44 -15.58
N GLU A 162 -20.74 5.76 -15.90
CA GLU A 162 -20.56 4.35 -15.55
C GLU A 162 -20.57 4.11 -14.03
N PHE A 163 -20.25 5.15 -13.25
CA PHE A 163 -20.23 5.13 -11.77
C PHE A 163 -21.46 5.80 -11.15
N ASN A 164 -22.46 6.22 -11.95
CA ASN A 164 -23.59 7.03 -11.52
C ASN A 164 -23.20 8.38 -10.91
N LEU A 165 -22.10 8.97 -11.37
CA LEU A 165 -21.50 10.22 -10.91
C LEU A 165 -21.53 11.32 -11.99
N ASP A 166 -22.38 11.21 -13.02
CA ASP A 166 -22.46 12.16 -14.14
C ASP A 166 -22.80 13.60 -13.68
N SER A 167 -23.47 13.77 -12.54
CA SER A 167 -23.73 15.07 -11.91
C SER A 167 -22.45 15.76 -11.39
N MET A 168 -21.34 15.03 -11.23
CA MET A 168 -20.06 15.58 -10.83
C MET A 168 -19.27 16.19 -12.00
N ALA A 169 -19.74 16.00 -13.24
CA ALA A 169 -19.08 16.58 -14.41
C ALA A 169 -19.08 18.11 -14.36
N GLY A 170 -17.88 18.70 -14.49
CA GLY A 170 -17.68 20.15 -14.36
C GLY A 170 -17.36 20.63 -12.94
N ARG A 171 -17.34 19.72 -11.96
CA ARG A 171 -16.81 20.01 -10.63
C ARG A 171 -15.28 19.99 -10.64
N PRO A 172 -14.61 20.59 -9.64
CA PRO A 172 -13.17 20.45 -9.47
C PRO A 172 -12.72 18.98 -9.49
N VAL A 173 -11.57 18.69 -10.11
CA VAL A 173 -11.04 17.33 -10.25
C VAL A 173 -10.90 16.62 -8.89
N SER A 174 -10.51 17.35 -7.85
CA SER A 174 -10.42 16.83 -6.49
C SER A 174 -11.76 16.31 -5.97
N GLU A 175 -12.87 17.03 -6.22
CA GLU A 175 -14.22 16.58 -5.81
C GLU A 175 -14.64 15.33 -6.59
N VAL A 176 -14.37 15.31 -7.89
CA VAL A 176 -14.62 14.14 -8.76
C VAL A 176 -13.83 12.93 -8.26
N PHE A 177 -12.55 13.09 -7.95
CA PHE A 177 -11.71 11.99 -7.48
C PHE A 177 -12.12 11.51 -6.09
N ILE A 178 -12.52 12.41 -5.19
CA ILE A 178 -13.09 12.02 -3.90
C ILE A 178 -14.33 11.15 -4.10
N ALA A 179 -15.23 11.54 -5.00
CA ALA A 179 -16.43 10.74 -5.29
C ALA A 179 -16.11 9.37 -5.93
N LEU A 180 -15.01 9.27 -6.68
CA LEU A 180 -14.56 8.02 -7.30
C LEU A 180 -13.78 7.10 -6.34
N ALA A 181 -13.42 7.56 -5.14
CA ALA A 181 -12.49 6.84 -4.25
C ALA A 181 -12.91 5.38 -3.97
N ASP A 182 -14.19 5.14 -3.74
CA ASP A 182 -14.70 3.79 -3.46
C ASP A 182 -14.75 2.89 -4.71
N HIS A 183 -14.77 3.47 -5.89
CA HIS A 183 -14.71 2.73 -7.17
C HIS A 183 -13.27 2.38 -7.55
N ILE A 184 -12.35 3.31 -7.36
CA ILE A 184 -10.92 3.11 -7.67
C ILE A 184 -10.27 2.21 -6.61
N CYS A 185 -10.53 2.47 -5.33
CA CYS A 185 -9.98 1.75 -4.17
C CYS A 185 -11.13 1.18 -3.31
N PRO A 186 -11.85 0.15 -3.78
CA PRO A 186 -12.88 -0.49 -2.98
C PRO A 186 -12.23 -1.05 -1.71
N GLY A 187 -12.73 -0.63 -0.55
CA GLY A 187 -12.21 -1.06 0.73
C GLY A 187 -12.79 -2.41 1.16
N ALA A 188 -11.95 -3.36 1.54
CA ALA A 188 -12.35 -4.60 2.20
C ALA A 188 -11.62 -4.81 3.55
N GLY A 189 -10.82 -3.83 3.99
CA GLY A 189 -10.21 -3.81 5.32
C GLY A 189 -8.84 -4.48 5.43
N THR A 190 -8.19 -4.78 4.31
CA THR A 190 -6.81 -5.29 4.32
C THR A 190 -5.79 -4.14 4.36
N VAL A 191 -4.57 -4.43 4.83
CA VAL A 191 -3.46 -3.46 4.83
C VAL A 191 -3.14 -3.00 3.41
N ASP A 192 -3.16 -3.91 2.44
CA ASP A 192 -2.84 -3.60 1.04
C ASP A 192 -3.88 -2.65 0.40
N GLU A 193 -5.14 -2.77 0.79
CA GLU A 193 -6.20 -1.84 0.38
C GLU A 193 -6.06 -0.48 1.06
N GLY A 194 -5.66 -0.46 2.33
CA GLY A 194 -5.32 0.76 3.04
C GLY A 194 -4.20 1.52 2.34
N ILE A 195 -3.12 0.84 1.94
CA ILE A 195 -2.00 1.41 1.19
C ILE A 195 -2.47 2.01 -0.15
N ALA A 196 -3.29 1.26 -0.92
CA ALA A 196 -3.80 1.75 -2.19
C ALA A 196 -4.69 2.99 -2.04
N ARG A 197 -5.53 3.01 -1.01
CA ARG A 197 -6.43 4.14 -0.71
C ARG A 197 -5.67 5.36 -0.21
N GLU A 198 -4.68 5.18 0.67
CA GLU A 198 -3.80 6.26 1.11
C GLU A 198 -3.09 6.91 -0.07
N ALA A 199 -2.47 6.10 -0.94
CA ALA A 199 -1.81 6.58 -2.15
C ALA A 199 -2.76 7.37 -3.07
N TYR A 200 -4.00 6.92 -3.19
CA TYR A 200 -5.01 7.61 -3.99
C TYR A 200 -5.39 8.98 -3.38
N ILE A 201 -5.53 9.06 -2.06
CA ILE A 201 -5.84 10.33 -1.36
C ILE A 201 -4.67 11.31 -1.49
N GLU A 202 -3.43 10.86 -1.29
CA GLU A 202 -2.24 11.70 -1.47
C GLU A 202 -2.13 12.22 -2.91
N THR A 203 -2.49 11.39 -3.89
CA THR A 203 -2.56 11.83 -5.31
C THR A 203 -3.55 12.99 -5.50
N ILE A 204 -4.72 12.95 -4.86
CA ILE A 204 -5.71 14.03 -4.95
C ILE A 204 -5.14 15.35 -4.40
N ILE A 205 -4.39 15.27 -3.29
CA ILE A 205 -3.75 16.43 -2.66
C ILE A 205 -2.71 17.04 -3.61
N ASP A 206 -1.85 16.20 -4.20
CA ASP A 206 -0.81 16.68 -5.11
C ASP A 206 -1.38 17.27 -6.41
N LEU A 207 -2.45 16.69 -6.96
CA LEU A 207 -3.14 17.25 -8.13
C LEU A 207 -3.66 18.67 -7.89
N ALA A 208 -4.15 18.96 -6.68
CA ALA A 208 -4.58 20.29 -6.31
C ALA A 208 -3.39 21.28 -6.29
N ASN A 209 -2.23 20.83 -5.86
CA ASN A 209 -0.99 21.62 -5.80
C ASN A 209 -0.37 21.86 -7.19
N GLU A 210 -0.50 20.90 -8.11
CA GLU A 210 0.03 21.00 -9.49
C GLU A 210 -0.88 21.79 -10.45
N GLY A 211 -1.96 22.39 -9.94
CA GLY A 211 -2.86 23.24 -10.74
C GLY A 211 -3.79 22.48 -11.68
N LEU A 212 -3.90 21.16 -11.53
CA LEU A 212 -4.80 20.30 -12.30
C LEU A 212 -6.24 20.29 -11.77
N ALA A 213 -6.60 21.32 -11.00
CA ALA A 213 -7.86 21.37 -10.25
C ALA A 213 -9.13 21.49 -11.12
N ASN A 214 -9.02 21.99 -12.36
CA ASN A 214 -10.19 22.36 -13.20
C ASN A 214 -10.07 21.78 -14.61
N LEU A 215 -10.00 20.46 -14.74
CA LEU A 215 -9.91 19.80 -16.04
C LEU A 215 -11.31 19.34 -16.50
N THR A 216 -11.65 19.66 -17.74
CA THR A 216 -12.85 19.13 -18.42
C THR A 216 -12.54 17.84 -19.20
N ALA A 217 -11.28 17.59 -19.49
CA ALA A 217 -10.74 16.39 -20.12
C ALA A 217 -9.27 16.24 -19.71
N PHE A 218 -8.72 15.03 -19.81
CA PHE A 218 -7.33 14.76 -19.54
C PHE A 218 -6.56 14.58 -20.85
N THR A 219 -5.42 15.27 -21.02
CA THR A 219 -4.48 14.93 -22.09
C THR A 219 -3.70 13.67 -21.72
N PRO A 220 -3.08 12.97 -22.69
CA PRO A 220 -2.23 11.81 -22.38
C PRO A 220 -1.12 12.13 -21.36
N GLU A 221 -0.50 13.31 -21.45
CA GLU A 221 0.55 13.76 -20.53
C GLU A 221 0.01 13.98 -19.11
N GLN A 222 -1.20 14.53 -18.99
CA GLN A 222 -1.87 14.70 -17.69
C GLN A 222 -2.27 13.35 -17.09
N MET A 223 -2.72 12.40 -17.90
CA MET A 223 -2.99 11.04 -17.45
C MET A 223 -1.72 10.37 -16.91
N ASP A 224 -0.60 10.54 -17.60
CA ASP A 224 0.70 10.03 -17.17
C ASP A 224 1.14 10.68 -15.87
N THR A 225 0.96 12.00 -15.71
CA THR A 225 1.25 12.72 -14.45
C THR A 225 0.41 12.19 -13.27
N VAL A 226 -0.90 12.03 -13.46
CA VAL A 226 -1.79 11.49 -12.42
C VAL A 226 -1.39 10.07 -12.02
N PHE A 227 -1.06 9.23 -13.00
CA PHE A 227 -0.63 7.86 -12.74
C PHE A 227 0.75 7.80 -12.09
N GLU A 228 1.70 8.66 -12.49
CA GLU A 228 3.03 8.80 -11.86
C GLU A 228 2.90 9.15 -10.38
N LEU A 229 2.08 10.14 -10.04
CA LEU A 229 1.82 10.53 -8.65
C LEU A 229 1.25 9.35 -7.85
N TYR A 230 0.21 8.69 -8.39
CA TYR A 230 -0.39 7.55 -7.73
C TYR A 230 0.61 6.40 -7.50
N ALA A 231 1.37 6.02 -8.51
CA ALA A 231 2.35 4.94 -8.41
C ALA A 231 3.47 5.28 -7.41
N THR A 232 3.90 6.55 -7.38
CA THR A 232 4.90 7.06 -6.43
C THR A 232 4.41 6.91 -5.00
N HIS A 233 3.22 7.41 -4.68
CA HIS A 233 2.64 7.29 -3.33
C HIS A 233 2.40 5.84 -2.94
N ALA A 234 1.93 5.01 -3.87
CA ALA A 234 1.71 3.59 -3.59
C ALA A 234 3.00 2.84 -3.26
N ILE A 235 4.10 3.11 -3.98
CA ILE A 235 5.41 2.52 -3.70
C ILE A 235 5.98 3.06 -2.39
N GLU A 236 5.89 4.38 -2.16
CA GLU A 236 6.32 5.01 -0.90
C GLU A 236 5.59 4.40 0.30
N ALA A 237 4.26 4.39 0.28
CA ALA A 237 3.45 3.84 1.35
C ALA A 237 3.75 2.35 1.60
N ARG A 238 3.99 1.58 0.54
CA ARG A 238 4.38 0.18 0.66
C ARG A 238 5.73 0.00 1.34
N ILE A 239 6.75 0.73 0.89
CA ILE A 239 8.09 0.70 1.49
C ILE A 239 8.02 1.10 2.96
N CYS A 240 7.33 2.19 3.27
CA CYS A 240 7.14 2.68 4.63
C CYS A 240 6.42 1.68 5.53
N ASN A 241 5.36 1.05 5.03
CA ASN A 241 4.65 0.01 5.77
C ASN A 241 5.51 -1.23 6.03
N ASP A 242 6.22 -1.73 5.03
CA ASP A 242 7.05 -2.94 5.12
C ASP A 242 8.29 -2.73 6.00
N ILE A 243 8.94 -1.60 5.89
CA ILE A 243 10.09 -1.24 6.74
C ILE A 243 9.64 -0.97 8.18
N GLY A 244 8.41 -0.48 8.37
CA GLY A 244 7.86 -0.10 9.65
C GLY A 244 8.39 1.27 10.08
N THR A 245 7.85 2.35 9.55
CA THR A 245 8.26 3.74 9.84
C THR A 245 8.19 4.10 11.32
N LYS A 246 7.32 3.46 12.09
CA LYS A 246 7.27 3.65 13.56
C LYS A 246 8.57 3.23 14.27
N VAL A 247 9.42 2.44 13.62
CA VAL A 247 10.70 1.97 14.16
C VAL A 247 11.87 2.79 13.60
N VAL A 248 11.65 3.54 12.52
CA VAL A 248 12.63 4.49 11.99
C VAL A 248 12.61 5.75 12.85
N THR A 249 13.74 6.06 13.46
CA THR A 249 13.86 7.29 14.27
C THR A 249 13.94 8.49 13.33
N MET A 250 12.84 9.22 13.24
CA MET A 250 12.78 10.47 12.48
C MET A 250 13.46 11.62 13.27
N PRO A 251 14.00 12.62 12.59
CA PRO A 251 14.50 13.83 13.25
C PRO A 251 13.41 14.48 14.12
N SER A 252 13.80 15.02 15.28
CA SER A 252 12.87 15.77 16.14
C SER A 252 12.51 17.14 15.57
N ASP A 253 13.35 17.69 14.69
CA ASP A 253 13.06 18.91 13.95
C ASP A 253 12.10 18.63 12.78
N ALA A 254 10.97 19.32 12.76
CA ALA A 254 9.93 19.14 11.75
C ALA A 254 10.41 19.43 10.33
N GLN A 255 11.30 20.40 10.14
CA GLN A 255 11.85 20.70 8.82
C GLN A 255 12.79 19.60 8.34
N ALA A 256 13.58 19.02 9.23
CA ALA A 256 14.44 17.90 8.90
C ALA A 256 13.61 16.64 8.59
N ALA A 257 12.56 16.38 9.35
CA ALA A 257 11.62 15.29 9.06
C ALA A 257 10.97 15.44 7.68
N HIS A 258 10.46 16.63 7.38
CA HIS A 258 9.88 16.91 6.05
C HIS A 258 10.89 16.76 4.91
N ARG A 259 12.17 17.16 5.12
CA ARG A 259 13.22 16.93 4.11
C ARG A 259 13.47 15.44 3.87
N VAL A 260 13.46 14.62 4.92
CA VAL A 260 13.62 13.16 4.81
C VAL A 260 12.51 12.57 3.96
N GLU A 261 11.25 12.89 4.26
CA GLU A 261 10.08 12.42 3.51
C GLU A 261 10.14 12.87 2.06
N LYS A 262 10.42 14.17 1.83
CA LYS A 262 10.53 14.71 0.48
C LYS A 262 11.64 14.02 -0.33
N GLN A 263 12.84 13.83 0.24
CA GLN A 263 13.94 13.17 -0.45
C GLN A 263 13.64 11.72 -0.79
N LEU A 264 12.95 10.99 0.09
CA LEU A 264 12.50 9.63 -0.18
C LEU A 264 11.49 9.62 -1.34
N ARG A 265 10.49 10.50 -1.29
CA ARG A 265 9.48 10.61 -2.34
C ARG A 265 10.09 11.02 -3.68
N ASP A 266 10.96 12.02 -3.71
CA ASP A 266 11.63 12.47 -4.92
C ASP A 266 12.49 11.34 -5.56
N PHE A 267 13.16 10.54 -4.73
CA PHE A 267 13.92 9.38 -5.20
C PHE A 267 13.01 8.31 -5.84
N ILE A 268 11.88 8.00 -5.20
CA ILE A 268 10.89 7.04 -5.72
C ILE A 268 10.25 7.59 -7.00
N ARG A 269 9.85 8.86 -7.00
CA ARG A 269 9.24 9.53 -8.17
C ARG A 269 10.16 9.48 -9.39
N GLY A 270 11.45 9.74 -9.23
CA GLY A 270 12.43 9.61 -10.31
C GLY A 270 12.42 8.21 -10.93
N GLY A 271 12.44 7.15 -10.11
CA GLY A 271 12.38 5.78 -10.61
C GLY A 271 11.06 5.42 -11.29
N VAL A 272 9.92 5.95 -10.80
CA VAL A 272 8.59 5.75 -11.41
C VAL A 272 8.49 6.50 -12.74
N SER A 273 8.95 7.75 -12.80
CA SER A 273 8.95 8.57 -14.02
C SER A 273 9.76 7.92 -15.13
N ASP A 274 10.98 7.47 -14.83
CA ASP A 274 11.83 6.75 -15.77
C ASP A 274 11.20 5.44 -16.26
N ALA A 275 10.54 4.71 -15.36
CA ALA A 275 9.83 3.48 -15.70
C ALA A 275 8.66 3.75 -16.63
N LEU A 276 7.85 4.77 -16.31
CA LEU A 276 6.69 5.17 -17.09
C LEU A 276 7.11 5.57 -18.51
N ALA A 277 8.14 6.42 -18.64
CA ALA A 277 8.69 6.83 -19.93
C ALA A 277 9.12 5.63 -20.76
N ARG A 278 9.91 4.70 -20.18
CA ARG A 278 10.39 3.48 -20.85
C ARG A 278 9.26 2.57 -21.32
N VAL A 279 8.23 2.36 -20.48
CA VAL A 279 7.10 1.50 -20.83
C VAL A 279 6.22 2.18 -21.87
N ARG A 280 6.08 3.51 -21.81
CA ARG A 280 5.32 4.31 -22.78
C ARG A 280 5.96 4.27 -24.18
N GLU A 281 7.28 4.32 -24.30
CA GLU A 281 8.00 4.15 -25.58
C GLU A 281 7.64 2.84 -26.28
N ASN A 282 7.45 1.75 -25.49
CA ASN A 282 7.10 0.43 -26.01
C ASN A 282 5.57 0.25 -26.20
N SER A 283 4.76 1.16 -25.68
CA SER A 283 3.29 1.10 -25.71
C SER A 283 2.68 2.49 -25.90
N PRO A 284 2.91 3.15 -27.06
CA PRO A 284 2.47 4.53 -27.27
C PRO A 284 0.94 4.68 -27.27
N ASN A 285 0.23 3.64 -27.74
CA ASN A 285 -1.24 3.61 -27.75
C ASN A 285 -1.74 2.63 -26.70
N LEU A 286 -2.26 3.16 -25.60
CA LEU A 286 -2.80 2.37 -24.52
C LEU A 286 -4.27 2.07 -24.79
N SER A 287 -4.56 0.84 -25.22
CA SER A 287 -5.94 0.34 -25.34
C SER A 287 -6.42 -0.18 -23.96
N HIS A 288 -7.72 -0.14 -23.73
CA HIS A 288 -8.32 -0.49 -22.45
C HIS A 288 -7.94 -1.91 -21.97
N ASP A 289 -7.89 -2.88 -22.87
CA ASP A 289 -7.48 -4.27 -22.60
C ASP A 289 -6.01 -4.42 -22.19
N ARG A 290 -5.16 -3.42 -22.45
CA ARG A 290 -3.73 -3.42 -22.12
C ARG A 290 -3.38 -2.64 -20.87
N ILE A 291 -4.32 -1.91 -20.28
CA ILE A 291 -4.06 -1.04 -19.13
C ILE A 291 -3.45 -1.83 -17.96
N GLN A 292 -3.99 -3.00 -17.60
CA GLN A 292 -3.45 -3.79 -16.49
C GLN A 292 -2.01 -4.24 -16.76
N SER A 293 -1.73 -4.75 -17.96
CA SER A 293 -0.36 -5.17 -18.32
C SER A 293 0.61 -4.00 -18.40
N PHE A 294 0.15 -2.84 -18.82
CA PHE A 294 0.92 -1.60 -18.80
C PHE A 294 1.30 -1.22 -17.37
N VAL A 295 0.33 -1.15 -16.46
CA VAL A 295 0.55 -0.85 -15.05
C VAL A 295 1.51 -1.86 -14.41
N ASP A 296 1.31 -3.15 -14.67
CA ASP A 296 2.19 -4.22 -14.17
C ASP A 296 3.64 -4.01 -14.62
N SER A 297 3.83 -3.64 -15.90
CA SER A 297 5.15 -3.36 -16.47
C SER A 297 5.79 -2.12 -15.87
N VAL A 298 5.01 -1.06 -15.60
CA VAL A 298 5.54 0.16 -14.96
C VAL A 298 6.02 -0.14 -13.55
N TYR A 299 5.24 -0.86 -12.74
CA TYR A 299 5.67 -1.21 -11.37
C TYR A 299 6.91 -2.11 -11.35
N GLU A 300 7.00 -3.12 -12.23
CA GLU A 300 8.19 -3.97 -12.31
C GLU A 300 9.43 -3.17 -12.75
N SER A 301 9.29 -2.31 -13.77
CA SER A 301 10.35 -1.43 -14.23
C SER A 301 10.77 -0.42 -13.17
N ALA A 302 9.82 0.17 -12.44
CA ALA A 302 10.10 1.13 -11.37
C ALA A 302 10.95 0.49 -10.28
N PHE A 303 10.59 -0.70 -9.79
CA PHE A 303 11.42 -1.40 -8.80
C PHE A 303 12.80 -1.78 -9.33
N ALA A 304 12.93 -2.15 -10.61
CA ALA A 304 14.23 -2.45 -11.20
C ALA A 304 15.11 -1.19 -11.29
N ILE A 305 14.54 -0.06 -11.70
CA ILE A 305 15.24 1.23 -11.76
C ILE A 305 15.63 1.70 -10.36
N LEU A 306 14.71 1.63 -9.39
CA LEU A 306 14.97 2.00 -8.00
C LEU A 306 16.10 1.18 -7.37
N GLN A 307 16.17 -0.11 -7.68
CA GLN A 307 17.29 -0.95 -7.27
C GLN A 307 18.61 -0.45 -7.87
N SER A 308 18.65 -0.22 -9.17
CA SER A 308 19.85 0.22 -9.88
C SER A 308 20.32 1.62 -9.44
N LEU A 309 19.37 2.57 -9.26
CA LEU A 309 19.68 3.89 -8.72
C LEU A 309 20.24 3.79 -7.31
N GLY A 310 19.67 2.94 -6.48
CA GLY A 310 20.17 2.71 -5.12
C GLY A 310 21.56 2.08 -5.08
N GLU A 311 21.90 1.22 -6.01
CA GLU A 311 23.25 0.66 -6.18
C GLU A 311 24.23 1.74 -6.64
N ALA A 312 23.86 2.57 -7.61
CA ALA A 312 24.70 3.67 -8.11
C ALA A 312 25.03 4.74 -7.05
N GLU A 313 24.07 5.08 -6.18
CA GLU A 313 24.33 6.00 -5.04
C GLU A 313 25.28 5.38 -3.99
N THR A 314 25.49 4.07 -4.04
CA THR A 314 26.35 3.34 -3.11
C THR A 314 27.81 3.35 -3.58
N ASP A 315 28.03 3.45 -4.88
CA ASP A 315 29.35 3.36 -5.53
C ASP A 315 30.04 4.75 -5.65
N GLN A 316 29.35 5.85 -5.25
CA GLN A 316 29.89 7.20 -5.16
C GLN A 316 30.46 7.48 -3.76
#